data_63d7e6fb7961fda189f87f10dd91bf87
#
_entry.id   63d7e6fb7961fda189f87f10dd91bf87
#
_cell.length_a   1.000
_cell.length_b   1.000
_cell.length_c   1.000
_cell.angle_alpha   90.00
_cell.angle_beta   90.00
_cell.angle_gamma   90.00
#
_symmetry.space_group_name_H-M   'P 1'
#
loop_
_entity.id
_entity.type
_entity.pdbx_description
1 polymer ?
#
loop_
_entity_poly.entity_id
_entity_poly.type
_entity_poly.pdbx_seq_one_letter_code
_entity_poly.pdbx_strand_id
1 'polypeptide(L)'
;IRKRKCSLLGTRQETKKGIFMNKRTNSKENDMISKKTGNKARQLSIYFLQAISLIALLFCVWLLTREKEYREIDVNTVAQNLVELMPDTVVSESDMVVKERFGLEANAFNGLVYYGPDSNMDAAELLLVNLKDTSQKESVEEAIQKRIEYQKSCFEGYGVDQMELINNAMTITYGHYMLFIVSKDSSLAREAFA
;
A
#
# COMPACT_ATOMS: atom_id res chain seq x y z
N ILE A 1 -50.98 43.50 86.26
CA ILE A 1 -51.30 43.02 84.87
C ILE A 1 -50.32 43.66 83.90
N ARG A 2 -49.09 43.18 83.83
CA ARG A 2 -48.11 43.60 82.80
C ARG A 2 -46.94 42.65 82.83
N LYS A 3 -46.89 41.59 82.05
CA LYS A 3 -45.68 40.84 81.64
C LYS A 3 -46.07 39.58 80.80
N ARG A 4 -46.31 39.70 79.53
CA ARG A 4 -46.22 38.60 78.56
C ARG A 4 -46.32 39.15 77.15
N LYS A 5 -45.29 39.85 76.68
CA LYS A 5 -45.19 40.22 75.27
C LYS A 5 -43.72 40.31 74.75
N CYS A 6 -42.78 39.61 75.35
CA CYS A 6 -41.37 39.73 74.87
C CYS A 6 -40.67 38.43 74.49
N SER A 7 -41.41 37.31 74.37
CA SER A 7 -40.75 36.00 74.07
C SER A 7 -41.00 35.44 72.66
N LEU A 8 -41.79 36.09 71.80
CA LEU A 8 -42.15 35.58 70.52
C LEU A 8 -41.40 36.19 69.31
N LEU A 9 -40.56 37.19 69.53
CA LEU A 9 -39.82 37.85 68.46
C LEU A 9 -38.39 37.28 68.24
N GLY A 10 -37.80 36.56 69.21
CA GLY A 10 -36.47 35.97 69.16
C GLY A 10 -36.40 34.71 68.29
N THR A 11 -37.42 33.86 68.39
CA THR A 11 -37.47 32.56 67.70
C THR A 11 -37.74 32.67 66.21
N ARG A 12 -38.33 33.77 65.74
CA ARG A 12 -38.64 33.99 64.32
C ARG A 12 -37.43 34.49 63.48
N GLN A 13 -36.41 35.10 64.15
CA GLN A 13 -35.19 35.53 63.45
C GLN A 13 -34.15 34.41 63.35
N GLU A 14 -34.04 33.51 64.31
CA GLU A 14 -33.09 32.40 64.28
C GLU A 14 -33.48 31.35 63.21
N THR A 15 -34.77 31.05 63.06
CA THR A 15 -35.27 30.15 62.02
C THR A 15 -35.05 30.72 60.64
N LYS A 16 -35.15 32.02 60.40
CA LYS A 16 -34.87 32.65 59.13
C LYS A 16 -33.37 32.63 58.77
N LYS A 17 -32.46 32.81 59.74
CA LYS A 17 -31.00 32.72 59.51
C LYS A 17 -30.57 31.30 59.25
N GLY A 18 -31.12 30.27 59.93
CA GLY A 18 -30.83 28.88 59.71
C GLY A 18 -31.26 28.41 58.31
N ILE A 19 -32.44 28.79 57.84
CA ILE A 19 -32.97 28.50 56.52
C ILE A 19 -32.14 29.19 55.42
N PHE A 20 -31.67 30.39 55.62
CA PHE A 20 -30.89 31.18 54.68
C PHE A 20 -29.44 30.68 54.58
N MET A 21 -28.84 30.16 55.63
CA MET A 21 -27.52 29.51 55.62
C MET A 21 -27.57 28.15 54.96
N ASN A 22 -28.61 27.35 55.24
CA ASN A 22 -28.76 26.04 54.62
C ASN A 22 -29.01 26.13 53.09
N LYS A 23 -29.70 27.16 52.63
CA LYS A 23 -29.93 27.40 51.20
C LYS A 23 -28.65 27.84 50.48
N ARG A 24 -27.73 28.57 51.14
CA ARG A 24 -26.43 28.97 50.58
C ARG A 24 -25.41 27.81 50.51
N THR A 25 -25.42 26.90 51.50
CA THR A 25 -24.54 25.72 51.47
C THR A 25 -24.98 24.73 50.41
N ASN A 26 -26.26 24.44 50.28
CA ASN A 26 -26.79 23.57 49.23
C ASN A 26 -26.55 24.13 47.81
N SER A 27 -26.62 25.46 47.62
CA SER A 27 -26.34 26.08 46.32
C SER A 27 -24.86 25.92 45.94
N LYS A 28 -23.92 26.12 46.87
CA LYS A 28 -22.48 25.94 46.61
C LYS A 28 -22.08 24.48 46.39
N GLU A 29 -22.74 23.56 47.08
CA GLU A 29 -22.49 22.13 46.94
C GLU A 29 -23.01 21.63 45.58
N ASN A 30 -24.18 22.07 45.14
CA ASN A 30 -24.71 21.77 43.80
C ASN A 30 -23.86 22.39 42.68
N ASP A 31 -23.33 23.61 42.86
CA ASP A 31 -22.41 24.24 41.90
C ASP A 31 -21.06 23.50 41.79
N MET A 32 -20.53 22.99 42.92
CA MET A 32 -19.31 22.17 42.89
C MET A 32 -19.51 20.81 42.27
N ILE A 33 -20.65 20.15 42.50
CA ILE A 33 -21.00 18.87 41.91
C ILE A 33 -21.19 19.05 40.38
N SER A 34 -21.88 20.10 39.94
CA SER A 34 -22.10 20.44 38.55
C SER A 34 -20.77 20.70 37.78
N LYS A 35 -19.85 21.46 38.41
CA LYS A 35 -18.52 21.72 37.84
C LYS A 35 -17.65 20.44 37.76
N LYS A 36 -17.74 19.56 38.76
CA LYS A 36 -16.97 18.32 38.81
C LYS A 36 -17.46 17.29 37.80
N THR A 37 -18.78 17.25 37.52
CA THR A 37 -19.39 16.39 36.49
C THR A 37 -19.10 16.93 35.11
N GLY A 38 -19.15 18.25 34.89
CA GLY A 38 -18.83 18.88 33.62
C GLY A 38 -17.36 18.64 33.18
N ASN A 39 -16.43 18.69 34.14
CA ASN A 39 -15.02 18.43 33.86
C ASN A 39 -14.74 16.95 33.51
N LYS A 40 -15.41 16.01 34.19
CA LYS A 40 -15.31 14.57 33.84
C LYS A 40 -15.89 14.28 32.48
N ALA A 41 -17.05 14.83 32.13
CA ALA A 41 -17.66 14.67 30.82
C ALA A 41 -16.77 15.28 29.72
N ARG A 42 -16.13 16.40 29.98
CA ARG A 42 -15.20 17.04 29.04
C ARG A 42 -13.91 16.24 28.83
N GLN A 43 -13.36 15.64 29.90
CA GLN A 43 -12.22 14.72 29.79
C GLN A 43 -12.59 13.46 29.03
N LEU A 44 -13.76 12.86 29.30
CA LEU A 44 -14.21 11.69 28.54
C LEU A 44 -14.35 12.00 27.04
N SER A 45 -14.89 13.16 26.67
CA SER A 45 -15.02 13.53 25.26
C SER A 45 -13.66 13.71 24.56
N ILE A 46 -12.64 14.21 25.28
CA ILE A 46 -11.28 14.33 24.74
C ILE A 46 -10.67 12.95 24.48
N TYR A 47 -10.81 12.00 25.41
CA TYR A 47 -10.33 10.64 25.22
C TYR A 47 -11.05 9.92 24.08
N PHE A 48 -12.36 10.17 23.89
CA PHE A 48 -13.13 9.65 22.77
C PHE A 48 -12.61 10.19 21.42
N LEU A 49 -12.34 11.49 21.33
CA LEU A 49 -11.78 12.12 20.14
C LEU A 49 -10.37 11.57 19.83
N GLN A 50 -9.55 11.37 20.86
CA GLN A 50 -8.22 10.78 20.70
C GLN A 50 -8.30 9.32 20.20
N ALA A 51 -9.21 8.51 20.75
CA ALA A 51 -9.42 7.13 20.33
C ALA A 51 -9.89 7.05 18.87
N ILE A 52 -10.83 7.92 18.45
CA ILE A 52 -11.30 7.99 17.06
C ILE A 52 -10.14 8.38 16.12
N SER A 53 -9.32 9.36 16.52
CA SER A 53 -8.15 9.77 15.73
C SER A 53 -7.15 8.63 15.56
N LEU A 54 -6.90 7.85 16.60
CA LEU A 54 -5.98 6.72 16.58
C LEU A 54 -6.51 5.58 15.70
N ILE A 55 -7.81 5.29 15.79
CA ILE A 55 -8.48 4.31 14.92
C ILE A 55 -8.43 4.75 13.46
N ALA A 56 -8.68 6.04 13.19
CA ALA A 56 -8.62 6.58 11.83
C ALA A 56 -7.19 6.48 11.25
N LEU A 57 -6.17 6.74 12.07
CA LEU A 57 -4.77 6.61 11.66
C LEU A 57 -4.41 5.16 11.37
N LEU A 58 -4.79 4.22 12.23
CA LEU A 58 -4.58 2.78 12.00
C LEU A 58 -5.32 2.30 10.75
N PHE A 59 -6.53 2.80 10.51
CA PHE A 59 -7.30 2.50 9.30
C PHE A 59 -6.62 3.06 8.04
N CYS A 60 -6.09 4.28 8.09
CA CYS A 60 -5.28 4.83 6.98
C CYS A 60 -4.02 4.00 6.71
N VAL A 61 -3.28 3.61 7.76
CA VAL A 61 -2.11 2.73 7.60
C VAL A 61 -2.53 1.39 6.99
N TRP A 62 -3.63 0.80 7.47
CA TRP A 62 -4.16 -0.45 6.92
C TRP A 62 -4.56 -0.31 5.44
N LEU A 63 -5.17 0.82 5.03
CA LEU A 63 -5.47 1.09 3.61
C LEU A 63 -4.22 1.24 2.75
N LEU A 64 -3.15 1.85 3.30
CA LEU A 64 -1.88 2.03 2.59
C LEU A 64 -1.07 0.73 2.49
N THR A 65 -1.19 -0.14 3.49
CA THR A 65 -0.48 -1.43 3.52
C THR A 65 -1.29 -2.58 2.93
N ARG A 66 -2.57 -2.34 2.60
CA ARG A 66 -3.40 -3.34 1.94
C ARG A 66 -2.88 -3.55 0.53
N GLU A 67 -2.14 -4.63 0.34
CA GLU A 67 -1.76 -5.09 -1.00
C GLU A 67 -3.05 -5.34 -1.80
N LYS A 68 -3.08 -4.80 -3.02
CA LYS A 68 -4.17 -5.12 -3.94
C LYS A 68 -4.07 -6.61 -4.22
N GLU A 69 -5.12 -7.35 -3.92
CA GLU A 69 -5.24 -8.77 -4.25
C GLU A 69 -5.31 -8.84 -5.79
N TYR A 70 -4.15 -9.02 -6.42
CA TYR A 70 -4.08 -9.26 -7.86
C TYR A 70 -4.54 -10.69 -8.11
N ARG A 71 -5.44 -10.86 -9.06
CA ARG A 71 -5.89 -12.18 -9.50
C ARG A 71 -4.67 -12.95 -9.96
N GLU A 72 -4.41 -14.10 -9.33
CA GLU A 72 -3.37 -15.00 -9.80
C GLU A 72 -3.77 -15.53 -11.20
N ILE A 73 -3.03 -15.07 -12.20
CA ILE A 73 -3.18 -15.54 -13.58
C ILE A 73 -1.98 -16.44 -13.84
N ASP A 74 -2.20 -17.59 -14.48
CA ASP A 74 -1.12 -18.46 -14.85
C ASP A 74 -0.15 -17.76 -15.81
N VAL A 75 1.13 -17.73 -15.42
CA VAL A 75 2.20 -17.06 -16.16
C VAL A 75 2.32 -17.61 -17.60
N ASN A 76 2.10 -18.92 -17.76
CA ASN A 76 2.17 -19.56 -19.07
C ASN A 76 1.06 -19.06 -20.01
N THR A 77 -0.15 -18.90 -19.48
CA THR A 77 -1.29 -18.39 -20.28
C THR A 77 -1.05 -16.96 -20.74
N VAL A 78 -0.53 -16.11 -19.84
CA VAL A 78 -0.20 -14.71 -20.19
C VAL A 78 0.93 -14.66 -21.21
N ALA A 79 1.99 -15.45 -21.00
CA ALA A 79 3.13 -15.49 -21.91
C ALA A 79 2.74 -15.97 -23.29
N GLN A 80 1.87 -16.99 -23.42
CA GLN A 80 1.37 -17.48 -24.70
C GLN A 80 0.63 -16.41 -25.49
N ASN A 81 -0.23 -15.63 -24.83
CA ASN A 81 -0.96 -14.53 -25.48
C ASN A 81 -0.01 -13.42 -25.95
N LEU A 82 1.06 -13.15 -25.19
CA LEU A 82 2.04 -12.13 -25.52
C LEU A 82 2.97 -12.59 -26.66
N VAL A 83 3.31 -13.88 -26.70
CA VAL A 83 4.15 -14.46 -27.75
C VAL A 83 3.50 -14.36 -29.13
N GLU A 84 2.17 -14.40 -29.23
CA GLU A 84 1.45 -14.16 -30.48
C GLU A 84 1.72 -12.79 -31.12
N LEU A 85 2.18 -11.83 -30.29
CA LEU A 85 2.58 -10.48 -30.71
C LEU A 85 4.08 -10.39 -31.06
N MET A 86 4.83 -11.49 -30.86
CA MET A 86 6.26 -11.57 -31.15
C MET A 86 6.52 -12.11 -32.55
N PRO A 87 7.71 -11.86 -33.13
CA PRO A 87 8.08 -12.55 -34.37
C PRO A 87 8.21 -14.06 -34.17
N ASP A 88 7.98 -14.85 -35.21
CA ASP A 88 8.07 -16.32 -35.20
C ASP A 88 9.49 -16.85 -34.89
N THR A 89 10.47 -15.96 -34.77
CA THR A 89 11.88 -16.29 -34.45
C THR A 89 12.13 -16.47 -32.95
N VAL A 90 11.14 -16.28 -32.07
CA VAL A 90 11.29 -16.54 -30.64
C VAL A 90 10.82 -17.94 -30.27
N VAL A 91 11.58 -18.62 -29.43
CA VAL A 91 11.31 -19.98 -28.96
C VAL A 91 11.26 -20.02 -27.43
N SER A 92 10.44 -20.93 -26.90
CA SER A 92 10.38 -21.15 -25.44
C SER A 92 11.70 -21.75 -24.95
N GLU A 93 12.27 -21.16 -23.93
CA GLU A 93 13.55 -21.55 -23.39
C GLU A 93 13.42 -22.21 -22.00
N SER A 94 14.43 -22.97 -21.62
CA SER A 94 14.48 -23.65 -20.33
C SER A 94 14.95 -22.73 -19.22
N ASP A 95 14.66 -23.11 -17.95
CA ASP A 95 15.13 -22.41 -16.74
C ASP A 95 16.67 -22.27 -16.70
N MET A 96 17.39 -23.22 -17.31
CA MET A 96 18.85 -23.17 -17.39
C MET A 96 19.32 -21.99 -18.25
N VAL A 97 18.63 -21.73 -19.37
CA VAL A 97 18.92 -20.60 -20.26
C VAL A 97 18.58 -19.27 -19.58
N VAL A 98 17.51 -19.22 -18.79
CA VAL A 98 17.16 -18.05 -17.98
C VAL A 98 18.27 -17.74 -16.98
N LYS A 99 18.74 -18.75 -16.28
CA LYS A 99 19.87 -18.61 -15.33
C LYS A 99 21.15 -18.13 -16.02
N GLU A 100 21.46 -18.65 -17.19
CA GLU A 100 22.63 -18.25 -17.97
C GLU A 100 22.54 -16.81 -18.47
N ARG A 101 21.36 -16.41 -19.02
CA ARG A 101 21.19 -15.09 -19.65
C ARG A 101 20.90 -13.96 -18.68
N PHE A 102 20.16 -14.24 -17.60
CA PHE A 102 19.70 -13.23 -16.63
C PHE A 102 20.28 -13.44 -15.21
N GLY A 103 20.86 -14.59 -14.90
CA GLY A 103 21.30 -14.94 -13.54
C GLY A 103 20.13 -15.20 -12.57
N LEU A 104 18.90 -15.38 -13.08
CA LEU A 104 17.69 -15.61 -12.29
C LEU A 104 17.43 -17.11 -12.11
N GLU A 105 17.10 -17.52 -10.89
CA GLU A 105 16.70 -18.89 -10.57
C GLU A 105 15.17 -18.99 -10.63
N ALA A 106 14.62 -19.80 -11.55
CA ALA A 106 13.17 -19.89 -11.75
C ALA A 106 12.40 -20.30 -10.49
N ASN A 107 12.99 -21.15 -9.64
CA ASN A 107 12.40 -21.59 -8.37
C ASN A 107 12.31 -20.49 -7.30
N ALA A 108 12.99 -19.36 -7.49
CA ALA A 108 12.90 -18.21 -6.61
C ALA A 108 11.59 -17.42 -6.77
N PHE A 109 10.83 -17.65 -7.85
CA PHE A 109 9.62 -16.95 -8.23
C PHE A 109 8.38 -17.86 -8.13
N ASN A 110 7.17 -17.28 -8.14
CA ASN A 110 5.93 -18.04 -8.26
C ASN A 110 5.74 -18.62 -9.65
N GLY A 111 6.31 -17.96 -10.66
CA GLY A 111 6.36 -18.42 -12.04
C GLY A 111 7.33 -17.58 -12.84
N LEU A 112 7.97 -18.19 -13.83
CA LEU A 112 8.88 -17.53 -14.73
C LEU A 112 8.79 -18.24 -16.08
N VAL A 113 8.64 -17.45 -17.15
CA VAL A 113 8.63 -17.94 -18.53
C VAL A 113 9.50 -17.03 -19.37
N TYR A 114 10.32 -17.64 -20.21
CA TYR A 114 11.19 -16.93 -21.12
C TYR A 114 11.08 -17.47 -22.54
N TYR A 115 10.90 -16.57 -23.47
CA TYR A 115 11.03 -16.81 -24.91
C TYR A 115 12.22 -16.02 -25.42
N GLY A 116 13.21 -16.72 -25.91
CA GLY A 116 14.44 -16.14 -26.44
C GLY A 116 14.52 -16.28 -27.97
N PRO A 117 15.47 -15.56 -28.58
CA PRO A 117 15.69 -15.69 -30.03
C PRO A 117 16.22 -17.08 -30.38
N ASP A 118 15.70 -17.67 -31.47
CA ASP A 118 16.17 -18.92 -32.03
C ASP A 118 17.58 -18.81 -32.65
N SER A 119 18.01 -17.60 -32.97
CA SER A 119 19.31 -17.29 -33.54
C SER A 119 20.06 -16.22 -32.77
N ASN A 120 21.39 -16.35 -32.68
CA ASN A 120 22.27 -15.33 -32.12
C ASN A 120 22.31 -14.04 -32.96
N MET A 121 21.67 -14.03 -34.13
CA MET A 121 21.56 -12.86 -35.01
C MET A 121 20.28 -12.06 -34.76
N ASP A 122 19.45 -12.48 -33.81
CA ASP A 122 18.20 -11.82 -33.41
C ASP A 122 18.24 -11.39 -31.94
N ALA A 123 17.60 -10.27 -31.67
CA ALA A 123 17.52 -9.70 -30.30
C ALA A 123 16.11 -9.77 -29.69
N ALA A 124 15.12 -10.25 -30.45
CA ALA A 124 13.74 -10.34 -29.95
C ALA A 124 13.64 -11.32 -28.79
N GLU A 125 13.11 -10.88 -27.66
CA GLU A 125 12.92 -11.75 -26.48
C GLU A 125 11.80 -11.26 -25.59
N LEU A 126 11.23 -12.17 -24.78
CA LEU A 126 10.19 -11.91 -23.80
C LEU A 126 10.50 -12.70 -22.52
N LEU A 127 10.56 -11.99 -21.40
CA LEU A 127 10.65 -12.58 -20.06
C LEU A 127 9.45 -12.13 -19.24
N LEU A 128 8.69 -13.09 -18.71
CA LEU A 128 7.58 -12.83 -17.78
C LEU A 128 7.87 -13.50 -16.45
N VAL A 129 7.85 -12.71 -15.38
CA VAL A 129 8.15 -13.15 -14.02
C VAL A 129 6.97 -12.84 -13.11
N ASN A 130 6.53 -13.82 -12.32
CA ASN A 130 5.60 -13.63 -11.21
C ASN A 130 6.40 -13.68 -9.89
N LEU A 131 6.59 -12.54 -9.27
CA LEU A 131 7.36 -12.38 -8.03
C LEU A 131 6.63 -13.06 -6.85
N LYS A 132 7.38 -13.70 -5.95
CA LYS A 132 6.87 -14.13 -4.65
C LYS A 132 6.67 -12.95 -3.70
N ASP A 133 7.56 -11.97 -3.80
CA ASP A 133 7.58 -10.77 -2.97
C ASP A 133 8.03 -9.57 -3.80
N THR A 134 7.43 -8.42 -3.55
CA THR A 134 7.76 -7.16 -4.25
C THR A 134 9.20 -6.70 -4.03
N SER A 135 9.87 -7.15 -2.95
CA SER A 135 11.30 -6.89 -2.73
C SER A 135 12.22 -7.49 -3.78
N GLN A 136 11.75 -8.50 -4.54
CA GLN A 136 12.50 -9.11 -5.63
C GLN A 136 12.57 -8.24 -6.89
N LYS A 137 11.72 -7.21 -6.99
CA LYS A 137 11.59 -6.35 -8.16
C LYS A 137 12.93 -5.75 -8.60
N GLU A 138 13.67 -5.15 -7.66
CA GLU A 138 14.94 -4.49 -7.93
C GLU A 138 15.98 -5.47 -8.51
N SER A 139 16.04 -6.69 -7.98
CA SER A 139 16.98 -7.72 -8.48
C SER A 139 16.63 -8.19 -9.89
N VAL A 140 15.34 -8.27 -10.22
CA VAL A 140 14.89 -8.63 -11.58
C VAL A 140 15.15 -7.48 -12.55
N GLU A 141 14.91 -6.22 -12.16
CA GLU A 141 15.24 -5.04 -12.97
C GLU A 141 16.74 -4.97 -13.26
N GLU A 142 17.60 -5.23 -12.27
CA GLU A 142 19.05 -5.27 -12.45
C GLU A 142 19.49 -6.38 -13.44
N ALA A 143 18.88 -7.56 -13.33
CA ALA A 143 19.13 -8.69 -14.24
C ALA A 143 18.75 -8.34 -15.69
N ILE A 144 17.58 -7.72 -15.89
CA ILE A 144 17.11 -7.23 -17.19
C ILE A 144 18.07 -6.18 -17.74
N GLN A 145 18.50 -5.22 -16.93
CA GLN A 145 19.41 -4.18 -17.36
C GLN A 145 20.76 -4.75 -17.83
N LYS A 146 21.33 -5.70 -17.09
CA LYS A 146 22.56 -6.41 -17.49
C LYS A 146 22.37 -7.15 -18.82
N ARG A 147 21.21 -7.76 -19.03
CA ARG A 147 20.88 -8.44 -20.28
C ARG A 147 20.83 -7.47 -21.46
N ILE A 148 20.17 -6.32 -21.29
CA ILE A 148 20.12 -5.25 -22.30
C ILE A 148 21.52 -4.78 -22.68
N GLU A 149 22.37 -4.53 -21.69
CA GLU A 149 23.76 -4.09 -21.91
C GLU A 149 24.58 -5.15 -22.65
N TYR A 150 24.42 -6.41 -22.28
CA TYR A 150 25.06 -7.52 -22.99
C TYR A 150 24.62 -7.58 -24.45
N GLN A 151 23.31 -7.53 -24.72
CA GLN A 151 22.79 -7.54 -26.10
C GLN A 151 23.33 -6.34 -26.90
N LYS A 152 23.31 -5.13 -26.33
CA LYS A 152 23.89 -3.96 -27.00
C LYS A 152 25.35 -4.19 -27.39
N SER A 153 26.14 -4.77 -26.51
CA SER A 153 27.55 -5.07 -26.81
C SER A 153 27.71 -6.10 -27.93
N CYS A 154 26.77 -7.07 -28.03
CA CYS A 154 26.82 -8.08 -29.08
C CYS A 154 26.49 -7.53 -30.47
N PHE A 155 25.60 -6.52 -30.57
CA PHE A 155 25.13 -5.98 -31.84
C PHE A 155 25.83 -4.67 -32.24
N GLU A 156 26.70 -4.13 -31.37
CA GLU A 156 27.42 -2.88 -31.63
C GLU A 156 28.26 -2.97 -32.92
N GLY A 157 28.03 -2.03 -33.81
CA GLY A 157 28.79 -1.85 -35.04
C GLY A 157 28.29 -2.61 -36.27
N TYR A 158 27.35 -3.58 -36.14
CA TYR A 158 26.85 -4.32 -37.32
C TYR A 158 25.34 -4.60 -37.34
N GLY A 159 24.70 -4.65 -36.17
CA GLY A 159 23.28 -5.02 -36.07
C GLY A 159 22.37 -3.80 -35.87
N VAL A 160 22.26 -2.91 -36.87
CA VAL A 160 21.49 -1.64 -36.74
C VAL A 160 20.04 -1.91 -36.39
N ASP A 161 19.38 -2.83 -37.08
CA ASP A 161 17.97 -3.19 -36.82
C ASP A 161 17.79 -3.81 -35.44
N GLN A 162 18.73 -4.65 -35.01
CA GLN A 162 18.71 -5.27 -33.69
C GLN A 162 18.98 -4.26 -32.58
N MET A 163 19.87 -3.32 -32.80
CA MET A 163 20.13 -2.21 -31.88
C MET A 163 18.88 -1.33 -31.69
N GLU A 164 18.11 -1.12 -32.76
CA GLU A 164 16.83 -0.39 -32.67
C GLU A 164 15.84 -1.16 -31.82
N LEU A 165 15.69 -2.48 -32.00
CA LEU A 165 14.84 -3.33 -31.17
C LEU A 165 15.25 -3.25 -29.70
N ILE A 166 16.54 -3.41 -29.39
CA ILE A 166 17.05 -3.39 -28.01
C ILE A 166 16.84 -2.00 -27.38
N ASN A 167 16.98 -0.91 -28.13
CA ASN A 167 16.73 0.44 -27.63
C ASN A 167 15.24 0.69 -27.36
N ASN A 168 14.34 -0.04 -28.02
CA ASN A 168 12.91 -0.02 -27.81
C ASN A 168 12.43 -1.07 -26.78
N ALA A 169 13.36 -1.75 -26.09
CA ALA A 169 13.03 -2.70 -25.04
C ALA A 169 12.19 -2.04 -23.95
N MET A 170 11.21 -2.78 -23.43
CA MET A 170 10.32 -2.28 -22.38
C MET A 170 10.30 -3.24 -21.21
N THR A 171 10.31 -2.66 -20.00
CA THR A 171 10.02 -3.36 -18.76
C THR A 171 8.77 -2.78 -18.13
N ILE A 172 7.79 -3.64 -17.84
CA ILE A 172 6.48 -3.25 -17.31
C ILE A 172 6.23 -4.05 -16.04
N THR A 173 5.77 -3.39 -14.98
CA THR A 173 5.40 -4.04 -13.73
C THR A 173 3.92 -3.81 -13.45
N TYR A 174 3.19 -4.91 -13.19
CA TYR A 174 1.80 -4.88 -12.77
C TYR A 174 1.60 -5.83 -11.58
N GLY A 175 1.46 -5.27 -10.38
CA GLY A 175 1.41 -6.06 -9.14
C GLY A 175 2.68 -6.87 -8.92
N HIS A 176 2.54 -8.18 -8.85
CA HIS A 176 3.64 -9.14 -8.74
C HIS A 176 4.21 -9.58 -10.08
N TYR A 177 3.63 -9.15 -11.20
CA TYR A 177 4.07 -9.53 -12.53
C TYR A 177 5.03 -8.50 -13.10
N MET A 178 6.14 -8.97 -13.66
CA MET A 178 7.09 -8.17 -14.41
C MET A 178 7.26 -8.75 -15.80
N LEU A 179 7.03 -7.90 -16.80
CA LEU A 179 7.24 -8.23 -18.21
C LEU A 179 8.44 -7.44 -18.73
N PHE A 180 9.40 -8.14 -19.31
CA PHE A 180 10.45 -7.57 -20.15
C PHE A 180 10.24 -8.06 -21.58
N ILE A 181 10.27 -7.15 -22.54
CA ILE A 181 10.05 -7.45 -23.95
C ILE A 181 10.94 -6.61 -24.83
N VAL A 182 11.54 -7.28 -25.83
CA VAL A 182 12.29 -6.71 -26.95
C VAL A 182 11.58 -7.10 -28.23
N SER A 183 10.83 -6.16 -28.83
CA SER A 183 10.06 -6.39 -30.04
C SER A 183 9.80 -5.07 -30.78
N LYS A 184 9.48 -5.13 -32.07
CA LYS A 184 9.02 -3.96 -32.85
C LYS A 184 7.73 -3.38 -32.29
N ASP A 185 6.83 -4.23 -31.84
CA ASP A 185 5.48 -3.89 -31.37
C ASP A 185 5.35 -3.95 -29.83
N SER A 186 6.44 -3.60 -29.11
CA SER A 186 6.45 -3.61 -27.64
C SER A 186 5.36 -2.75 -27.00
N SER A 187 4.85 -1.73 -27.71
CA SER A 187 3.71 -0.92 -27.28
C SER A 187 2.39 -1.70 -27.22
N LEU A 188 2.15 -2.62 -28.18
CA LEU A 188 0.97 -3.48 -28.17
C LEU A 188 1.03 -4.49 -27.02
N ALA A 189 2.21 -5.03 -26.73
CA ALA A 189 2.40 -5.91 -25.58
C ALA A 189 2.11 -5.20 -24.26
N ARG A 190 2.41 -3.91 -24.16
CA ARG A 190 2.06 -3.09 -23.00
C ARG A 190 0.54 -2.96 -22.81
N GLU A 191 -0.21 -2.73 -23.88
CA GLU A 191 -1.66 -2.64 -23.83
C GLU A 191 -2.30 -3.99 -23.45
N ALA A 192 -1.76 -5.09 -23.97
CA ALA A 192 -2.25 -6.44 -23.67
C ALA A 192 -1.93 -6.89 -22.23
N PHE A 193 -0.87 -6.35 -21.64
CA PHE A 193 -0.42 -6.72 -20.29
C PHE A 193 -1.06 -5.84 -19.17
N ALA A 194 -1.58 -4.65 -19.46
CA ALA A 194 -2.17 -3.71 -18.50
C ALA A 194 -3.65 -4.01 -18.20
#